data_0255226bc8845fbc2d455b692a5e7261
#
_entry.id   0255226bc8845fbc2d455b692a5e7261
#
_cell.length_a   1.000
_cell.length_b   1.000
_cell.length_c   1.000
_cell.angle_alpha   90.00
_cell.angle_beta   90.00
_cell.angle_gamma   90.00
#
_symmetry.space_group_name_H-M   'P 1'
#
loop_
_entity.id
_entity.type
_entity.pdbx_description
1 polymer ?
#
loop_
_entity_poly.entity_id
_entity_poly.type
_entity_poly.pdbx_seq_one_letter_code
_entity_poly.pdbx_strand_id
1 'polypeptide(L)'
;MKQIVKPIDGVLHLIAYDQQGRELWSLQQSNQIVNGAYEIAAEALAGLPNAAISKVAAGTNGTAPTENDTSITDPTIVDVQTVEYPAPDTVRFNFTFGYMDAAGKSIAEFGLLTTDGRWFARKVRQPI
;
A
#
# COMPACT_ATOMS: atom_id res chain seq x y z
N MET A 1 23.02 26.96 8.12
CA MET A 1 22.72 25.70 8.81
C MET A 1 21.97 24.77 7.85
N LYS A 2 22.42 23.54 7.73
CA LYS A 2 21.78 22.56 6.86
C LYS A 2 20.60 21.92 7.60
N GLN A 3 19.41 22.04 7.04
CA GLN A 3 18.23 21.38 7.58
C GLN A 3 18.12 19.97 7.02
N ILE A 4 17.97 18.98 7.91
CA ILE A 4 17.74 17.60 7.53
C ILE A 4 16.24 17.36 7.58
N VAL A 5 15.65 16.98 6.43
CA VAL A 5 14.24 16.62 6.33
C VAL A 5 14.13 15.11 6.18
N LYS A 6 13.41 14.48 7.11
CA LYS A 6 13.16 13.04 7.04
C LYS A 6 12.17 12.77 5.90
N PRO A 7 12.52 11.93 4.90
CA PRO A 7 11.60 11.60 3.82
C PRO A 7 10.45 10.73 4.31
N ILE A 8 9.35 10.76 3.55
CA ILE A 8 8.28 9.78 3.73
C ILE A 8 8.80 8.43 3.28
N ASP A 9 8.65 7.42 4.12
CA ASP A 9 8.95 6.04 3.76
C ASP A 9 7.80 5.13 4.17
N GLY A 10 7.85 3.87 3.73
CA GLY A 10 6.81 2.92 4.06
C GLY A 10 7.32 1.49 4.07
N VAL A 11 6.66 0.65 4.85
CA VAL A 11 6.92 -0.78 4.96
C VAL A 11 5.62 -1.53 4.72
N LEU A 12 5.67 -2.53 3.86
CA LEU A 12 4.58 -3.48 3.69
C LEU A 12 4.86 -4.71 4.53
N HIS A 13 3.90 -5.08 5.39
CA HIS A 13 3.93 -6.31 6.15
C HIS A 13 2.74 -7.17 5.71
N LEU A 14 3.02 -8.31 5.08
CA LEU A 14 2.02 -9.27 4.63
C LEU A 14 2.16 -10.56 5.42
N ILE A 15 1.04 -11.13 5.80
CA ILE A 15 0.97 -12.45 6.43
C ILE A 15 -0.11 -13.24 5.69
N ALA A 16 0.26 -14.40 5.18
CA ALA A 16 -0.69 -15.30 4.51
C ALA A 16 -1.09 -16.42 5.47
N TYR A 17 -2.40 -16.67 5.52
CA TYR A 17 -2.98 -17.71 6.35
C TYR A 17 -3.72 -18.74 5.49
N ASP A 18 -3.74 -20.00 5.95
CA ASP A 18 -4.61 -21.02 5.34
C ASP A 18 -6.05 -20.87 5.85
N GLN A 19 -6.95 -21.73 5.37
CA GLN A 19 -8.37 -21.68 5.76
C GLN A 19 -8.61 -22.01 7.24
N GLN A 20 -7.65 -22.63 7.92
CA GLN A 20 -7.69 -22.95 9.34
C GLN A 20 -7.05 -21.86 10.19
N GLY A 21 -6.60 -20.75 9.59
CA GLY A 21 -5.99 -19.64 10.30
C GLY A 21 -4.52 -19.83 10.63
N ARG A 22 -3.85 -20.84 10.04
CA ARG A 22 -2.42 -21.08 10.27
C ARG A 22 -1.59 -20.24 9.32
N GLU A 23 -0.53 -19.60 9.83
CA GLU A 23 0.37 -18.81 9.01
C GLU A 23 1.14 -19.69 8.02
N LEU A 24 1.07 -19.35 6.73
CA LEU A 24 1.81 -20.02 5.67
C LEU A 24 3.16 -19.36 5.41
N TRP A 25 3.18 -18.02 5.37
CA TRP A 25 4.39 -17.21 5.17
C TRP A 25 4.12 -15.78 5.58
N SER A 26 5.20 -15.02 5.77
CA SER A 26 5.12 -13.58 5.99
C SER A 26 6.22 -12.85 5.22
N LEU A 27 5.97 -11.57 4.94
CA LEU A 27 6.87 -10.68 4.24
C LEU A 27 6.84 -9.33 4.93
N GLN A 28 8.00 -8.76 5.24
CA GLN A 28 8.11 -7.39 5.74
C GLN A 28 9.25 -6.71 5.00
N GLN A 29 8.92 -5.76 4.12
CA GLN A 29 9.88 -5.07 3.26
C GLN A 29 9.45 -3.64 3.01
N SER A 30 10.42 -2.78 2.72
CA SER A 30 10.17 -1.39 2.31
C SER A 30 9.42 -1.37 0.98
N ASN A 31 8.46 -0.44 0.85
CA ASN A 31 7.79 -0.17 -0.41
C ASN A 31 8.32 1.13 -1.04
N GLN A 32 8.00 1.35 -2.31
CA GLN A 32 8.34 2.56 -3.02
C GLN A 32 7.26 3.61 -2.79
N ILE A 33 7.63 4.76 -2.23
CA ILE A 33 6.76 5.94 -2.20
C ILE A 33 6.84 6.57 -3.59
N VAL A 34 5.69 6.73 -4.24
CA VAL A 34 5.64 7.31 -5.59
C VAL A 34 5.55 8.84 -5.53
N ASN A 35 5.89 9.52 -6.64
CA ASN A 35 5.91 10.99 -6.67
C ASN A 35 4.55 11.62 -6.33
N GLY A 36 3.46 10.98 -6.74
CA GLY A 36 2.11 11.43 -6.40
C GLY A 36 1.82 11.53 -4.92
N ALA A 37 2.58 10.83 -4.07
CA ALA A 37 2.40 10.85 -2.62
C ALA A 37 2.57 12.25 -2.02
N TYR A 38 3.45 13.06 -2.58
CA TYR A 38 3.71 14.41 -2.06
C TYR A 38 2.53 15.34 -2.32
N GLU A 39 1.89 15.24 -3.48
CA GLU A 39 0.66 15.97 -3.78
C GLU A 39 -0.48 15.49 -2.88
N ILE A 40 -0.64 14.20 -2.69
CA ILE A 40 -1.63 13.60 -1.80
C ILE A 40 -1.43 14.12 -0.37
N ALA A 41 -0.19 14.14 0.12
CA ALA A 41 0.12 14.64 1.47
C ALA A 41 -0.26 16.12 1.62
N ALA A 42 0.04 16.95 0.62
CA ALA A 42 -0.32 18.36 0.62
C ALA A 42 -1.84 18.56 0.66
N GLU A 43 -2.58 17.81 -0.14
CA GLU A 43 -4.04 17.85 -0.16
C GLU A 43 -4.64 17.39 1.17
N ALA A 44 -4.07 16.32 1.77
CA ALA A 44 -4.53 15.81 3.05
C ALA A 44 -4.31 16.83 4.18
N LEU A 45 -3.19 17.53 4.18
CA LEU A 45 -2.91 18.60 5.13
C LEU A 45 -3.91 19.76 4.98
N ALA A 46 -4.38 20.00 3.76
CA ALA A 46 -5.40 21.04 3.49
C ALA A 46 -6.82 20.56 3.80
N GLY A 47 -7.00 19.32 4.23
CA GLY A 47 -8.31 18.78 4.60
C GLY A 47 -9.16 18.31 3.42
N LEU A 48 -8.56 18.04 2.26
CA LEU A 48 -9.30 17.53 1.09
C LEU A 48 -9.65 16.04 1.33
N PRO A 49 -10.95 15.68 1.35
CA PRO A 49 -11.37 14.35 1.81
C PRO A 49 -10.91 13.20 0.91
N ASN A 50 -10.79 13.42 -0.40
CA ASN A 50 -10.41 12.35 -1.34
C ASN A 50 -8.92 12.01 -1.30
N ALA A 51 -8.11 12.80 -0.59
CA ALA A 51 -6.69 12.55 -0.42
C ALA A 51 -6.39 11.57 0.73
N ALA A 52 -7.39 11.21 1.54
CA ALA A 52 -7.21 10.24 2.60
C ALA A 52 -6.87 8.87 2.02
N ILE A 53 -5.91 8.18 2.65
CA ILE A 53 -5.57 6.80 2.30
C ILE A 53 -6.67 5.89 2.87
N SER A 54 -7.32 5.13 2.00
CA SER A 54 -8.46 4.30 2.40
C SER A 54 -8.55 2.95 1.70
N LYS A 55 -7.66 2.66 0.75
CA LYS A 55 -7.74 1.43 -0.04
C LYS A 55 -6.38 0.79 -0.23
N VAL A 56 -6.37 -0.53 -0.36
CA VAL A 56 -5.20 -1.31 -0.74
C VAL A 56 -5.56 -2.12 -1.97
N ALA A 57 -4.69 -2.11 -2.97
CA ALA A 57 -4.87 -2.88 -4.19
C ALA A 57 -3.79 -3.94 -4.33
N ALA A 58 -4.18 -5.11 -4.82
CA ALA A 58 -3.27 -6.15 -5.29
C ALA A 58 -3.37 -6.23 -6.81
N GLY A 59 -2.25 -6.39 -7.49
CA GLY A 59 -2.20 -6.43 -8.95
C GLY A 59 -1.24 -7.49 -9.48
N THR A 60 -1.11 -7.54 -10.79
CA THR A 60 -0.39 -8.62 -11.48
C THR A 60 0.92 -8.18 -12.13
N ASN A 61 1.29 -6.90 -12.04
CA ASN A 61 2.51 -6.39 -12.66
C ASN A 61 3.72 -6.53 -11.73
N GLY A 62 4.68 -7.37 -12.10
CA GLY A 62 5.91 -7.61 -11.34
C GLY A 62 7.09 -6.72 -11.73
N THR A 63 6.89 -5.70 -12.58
CA THR A 63 7.96 -4.76 -12.94
C THR A 63 8.43 -3.99 -11.71
N ALA A 64 9.75 -3.81 -11.57
CA ALA A 64 10.35 -3.12 -10.43
C ALA A 64 9.70 -1.74 -10.21
N PRO A 65 9.38 -1.38 -8.95
CA PRO A 65 8.72 -0.11 -8.67
C PRO A 65 9.65 1.08 -8.92
N THR A 66 9.05 2.19 -9.40
CA THR A 66 9.72 3.47 -9.57
C THR A 66 8.92 4.58 -8.92
N GLU A 67 9.55 5.72 -8.68
CA GLU A 67 8.86 6.90 -8.14
C GLU A 67 7.81 7.48 -9.09
N ASN A 68 7.86 7.12 -10.38
CA ASN A 68 6.94 7.62 -11.40
C ASN A 68 5.71 6.73 -11.60
N ASP A 69 5.57 5.66 -10.83
CA ASP A 69 4.44 4.74 -10.98
C ASP A 69 3.13 5.42 -10.63
N THR A 70 2.09 5.20 -11.46
CA THR A 70 0.79 5.85 -11.33
C THR A 70 -0.41 4.90 -11.40
N SER A 71 -0.20 3.63 -11.75
CA SER A 71 -1.31 2.68 -11.92
C SER A 71 -0.92 1.25 -11.56
N ILE A 72 -1.93 0.43 -11.30
CA ILE A 72 -1.78 -0.99 -10.97
C ILE A 72 -2.49 -1.82 -12.03
N THR A 73 -1.95 -3.00 -12.33
CA THR A 73 -2.47 -3.86 -13.41
C THR A 73 -3.46 -4.86 -12.84
N ASP A 74 -4.64 -4.93 -13.46
CA ASP A 74 -5.71 -5.88 -13.09
C ASP A 74 -5.97 -5.90 -11.58
N PRO A 75 -6.33 -4.76 -10.97
CA PRO A 75 -6.36 -4.63 -9.54
C PRO A 75 -7.52 -5.36 -8.87
N THR A 76 -7.22 -5.93 -7.71
CA THR A 76 -8.22 -6.32 -6.71
C THR A 76 -8.09 -5.33 -5.57
N ILE A 77 -9.14 -4.58 -5.26
CA ILE A 77 -9.10 -3.47 -4.30
C ILE A 77 -9.91 -3.83 -3.06
N VAL A 78 -9.32 -3.62 -1.88
CA VAL A 78 -10.01 -3.77 -0.60
C VAL A 78 -9.91 -2.46 0.17
N ASP A 79 -10.86 -2.23 1.06
CA ASP A 79 -10.84 -1.07 1.94
C ASP A 79 -9.86 -1.28 3.10
N VAL A 80 -9.23 -0.21 3.54
CA VAL A 80 -8.52 -0.19 4.82
C VAL A 80 -9.54 -0.45 5.92
N GLN A 81 -9.26 -1.42 6.79
CA GLN A 81 -10.17 -1.81 7.87
C GLN A 81 -9.99 -0.96 9.11
N THR A 82 -8.74 -0.73 9.51
CA THR A 82 -8.42 0.05 10.70
C THR A 82 -7.17 0.87 10.46
N VAL A 83 -7.06 1.97 11.19
CA VAL A 83 -5.90 2.87 11.18
C VAL A 83 -5.36 2.95 12.59
N GLU A 84 -4.05 2.78 12.74
CA GLU A 84 -3.37 2.83 14.01
C GLU A 84 -2.20 3.81 13.96
N TYR A 85 -1.78 4.29 15.12
CA TYR A 85 -0.66 5.21 15.27
C TYR A 85 0.37 4.60 16.21
N PRO A 86 1.24 3.69 15.71
CA PRO A 86 2.23 3.01 16.58
C PRO A 86 3.30 3.94 17.16
N ALA A 87 3.49 5.11 16.54
CA ALA A 87 4.39 6.16 17.02
C ALA A 87 3.82 7.53 16.58
N PRO A 88 4.26 8.66 17.17
CA PRO A 88 3.74 9.98 16.81
C PRO A 88 3.92 10.38 15.34
N ASP A 89 4.92 9.82 14.68
CA ASP A 89 5.24 10.11 13.27
C ASP A 89 4.87 8.96 12.33
N THR A 90 4.11 7.97 12.79
CA THR A 90 3.83 6.74 12.04
C THR A 90 2.35 6.44 12.05
N VAL A 91 1.82 6.15 10.87
CA VAL A 91 0.46 5.64 10.69
C VAL A 91 0.52 4.25 10.09
N ARG A 92 -0.33 3.35 10.59
CA ARG A 92 -0.46 1.98 10.08
C ARG A 92 -1.86 1.77 9.55
N PHE A 93 -1.94 1.31 8.31
CA PHE A 93 -3.20 0.94 7.66
C PHE A 93 -3.31 -0.58 7.65
N ASN A 94 -4.35 -1.12 8.27
CA ASN A 94 -4.60 -2.56 8.32
C ASN A 94 -5.66 -2.95 7.30
N PHE A 95 -5.42 -4.07 6.61
CA PHE A 95 -6.30 -4.57 5.56
C PHE A 95 -6.25 -6.09 5.51
N THR A 96 -7.26 -6.68 4.87
CA THR A 96 -7.31 -8.13 4.63
C THR A 96 -7.84 -8.40 3.24
N PHE A 97 -7.14 -9.23 2.48
CA PHE A 97 -7.70 -9.86 1.29
C PHE A 97 -8.34 -11.18 1.71
N GLY A 98 -9.63 -11.33 1.44
CA GLY A 98 -10.34 -12.58 1.68
C GLY A 98 -9.88 -13.67 0.73
N TYR A 99 -10.22 -14.91 1.05
CA TYR A 99 -9.79 -16.10 0.30
C TYR A 99 -10.11 -16.03 -1.19
N MET A 100 -11.23 -15.41 -1.57
CA MET A 100 -11.68 -15.35 -2.97
C MET A 100 -11.38 -14.01 -3.64
N ASP A 101 -10.86 -13.02 -2.95
CA ASP A 101 -10.76 -11.65 -3.48
C ASP A 101 -9.88 -11.56 -4.72
N ALA A 102 -8.80 -12.30 -4.79
CA ALA A 102 -7.89 -12.29 -5.94
C ALA A 102 -7.79 -13.68 -6.59
N ALA A 103 -8.85 -14.48 -6.49
CA ALA A 103 -8.85 -15.85 -7.02
C ALA A 103 -8.54 -15.87 -8.52
N GLY A 104 -7.66 -16.76 -8.95
CA GLY A 104 -7.24 -16.92 -10.34
C GLY A 104 -6.21 -15.90 -10.81
N LYS A 105 -5.76 -14.98 -9.96
CA LYS A 105 -4.75 -13.98 -10.30
C LYS A 105 -3.39 -14.34 -9.70
N SER A 106 -2.32 -14.05 -10.44
CA SER A 106 -0.94 -14.16 -9.96
C SER A 106 -0.52 -12.82 -9.38
N ILE A 107 -0.63 -12.67 -8.07
CA ILE A 107 -0.39 -11.39 -7.40
C ILE A 107 1.11 -11.13 -7.28
N ALA A 108 1.56 -10.03 -7.89
CA ALA A 108 2.96 -9.63 -7.92
C ALA A 108 3.19 -8.19 -7.42
N GLU A 109 2.14 -7.43 -7.15
CA GLU A 109 2.27 -6.04 -6.70
C GLU A 109 1.18 -5.68 -5.69
N PHE A 110 1.48 -4.70 -4.84
CA PHE A 110 0.53 -4.11 -3.90
C PHE A 110 0.65 -2.59 -3.97
N GLY A 111 -0.47 -1.91 -3.82
CA GLY A 111 -0.52 -0.44 -3.81
C GLY A 111 -1.34 0.09 -2.66
N LEU A 112 -0.89 1.20 -2.09
CA LEU A 112 -1.63 1.96 -1.08
C LEU A 112 -2.27 3.14 -1.79
N LEU A 113 -3.60 3.26 -1.71
CA LEU A 113 -4.37 4.18 -2.52
C LEU A 113 -5.18 5.16 -1.69
N THR A 114 -5.41 6.34 -2.28
CA THR A 114 -6.38 7.32 -1.77
C THR A 114 -7.81 6.87 -2.07
N THR A 115 -8.77 7.55 -1.45
CA THR A 115 -10.20 7.32 -1.69
C THR A 115 -10.56 7.47 -3.18
N ASP A 116 -9.91 8.38 -3.90
CA ASP A 116 -10.13 8.58 -5.34
C ASP A 116 -9.20 7.75 -6.24
N GLY A 117 -8.46 6.78 -5.66
CA GLY A 117 -7.71 5.78 -6.42
C GLY A 117 -6.32 6.17 -6.85
N ARG A 118 -5.77 7.26 -6.35
CA ARG A 118 -4.37 7.64 -6.64
C ARG A 118 -3.39 6.86 -5.78
N TRP A 119 -2.23 6.54 -6.35
CA TRP A 119 -1.18 5.80 -5.65
C TRP A 119 -0.38 6.66 -4.69
N PHE A 120 -0.18 6.13 -3.49
CA PHE A 120 0.75 6.67 -2.50
C PHE A 120 2.05 5.86 -2.45
N ALA A 121 1.95 4.53 -2.51
CA ALA A 121 3.10 3.63 -2.42
C ALA A 121 2.85 2.36 -3.20
N ARG A 122 3.93 1.70 -3.64
CA ARG A 122 3.88 0.44 -4.38
C ARG A 122 4.95 -0.52 -3.88
N LYS A 123 4.61 -1.80 -3.78
CA LYS A 123 5.54 -2.90 -3.51
C LYS A 123 5.34 -3.99 -4.53
N VAL A 124 6.44 -4.48 -5.08
CA VAL A 124 6.48 -5.64 -5.97
C VAL A 124 7.13 -6.81 -5.24
N ARG A 125 6.64 -7.98 -5.51
CA ARG A 125 7.18 -9.24 -4.97
C ARG A 125 7.04 -10.36 -5.98
N GLN A 126 7.67 -11.52 -5.71
CA GLN A 126 7.43 -12.71 -6.50
C GLN A 126 5.94 -13.09 -6.46
N PRO A 127 5.35 -13.50 -7.60
CA PRO A 127 3.93 -13.88 -7.63
C PRO A 127 3.58 -14.95 -6.61
N ILE A 128 2.39 -14.79 -6.07
CA ILE A 128 1.85 -15.72 -5.08
C ILE A 128 0.99 -16.76 -5.78
#